data_ee8d315ad8d5b2d544ad9166c8bd53f1
#
_entry.id   ee8d315ad8d5b2d544ad9166c8bd53f1
#
_cell.length_a   1.000
_cell.length_b   1.000
_cell.length_c   1.000
_cell.angle_alpha   90.00
_cell.angle_beta   90.00
_cell.angle_gamma   90.00
#
_symmetry.space_group_name_H-M   'P 1'
#
loop_
_entity.id
_entity.type
_entity.pdbx_description
1 polymer ?
#
loop_
_entity_poly.entity_id
_entity_poly.type
_entity_poly.pdbx_seq_one_letter_code
_entity_poly.pdbx_strand_id
1 'polypeptide(L)'
;PPHALVSDAFQTWRGMSESPGRRIKRSINIDMNSVHFCTPEMLEKFRKISLITDYIDGKEQELDEYNEEHHIDSSIWVNGRRQTNLGVFRAYLVRYLRSLPEVSKELVCMVRHLQPTDTGIPIELYCFSSNKVWVEYEGIQADIFDHVLAVIPEFGLSVFQNVSGADLKNIIIKLPVGSQPSECF
;
A
#
# COMPACT_ATOMS: atom_id res chain seq x y z
N PRO A 1 -34.74 8.50 -25.36
CA PRO A 1 -35.46 7.38 -25.92
C PRO A 1 -35.71 6.35 -24.83
N PRO A 2 -36.92 5.74 -24.75
CA PRO A 2 -37.27 4.82 -23.66
C PRO A 2 -36.39 3.56 -23.59
N HIS A 3 -35.63 3.23 -24.62
CA HIS A 3 -34.71 2.09 -24.66
C HIS A 3 -33.52 2.21 -23.70
N ALA A 4 -33.03 3.43 -23.44
CA ALA A 4 -31.93 3.66 -22.53
C ALA A 4 -32.29 3.35 -21.06
N LEU A 5 -33.57 3.50 -20.71
CA LEU A 5 -34.09 3.21 -19.36
C LEU A 5 -34.19 1.70 -19.05
N VAL A 6 -34.11 0.86 -20.06
CA VAL A 6 -34.26 -0.61 -19.92
C VAL A 6 -32.93 -1.34 -20.04
N SER A 7 -31.95 -0.77 -20.76
CA SER A 7 -30.67 -1.40 -21.07
C SER A 7 -29.49 -0.93 -20.20
N ASP A 8 -29.59 0.24 -19.57
CA ASP A 8 -28.50 0.78 -18.76
C ASP A 8 -28.81 0.67 -17.26
N ALA A 9 -27.86 0.15 -16.52
CA ALA A 9 -27.95 0.06 -15.07
C ALA A 9 -27.79 1.47 -14.46
N PHE A 10 -28.88 2.12 -14.09
CA PHE A 10 -28.86 3.36 -13.34
C PHE A 10 -28.47 3.10 -11.87
N GLN A 11 -27.31 3.58 -11.46
CA GLN A 11 -27.00 3.71 -10.03
C GLN A 11 -27.86 4.81 -9.44
N THR A 12 -28.99 4.43 -8.85
CA THR A 12 -29.89 5.38 -8.21
C THR A 12 -29.30 5.86 -6.87
N TRP A 13 -29.40 7.16 -6.60
CA TRP A 13 -29.05 7.77 -5.31
C TRP A 13 -29.73 7.08 -4.12
N ARG A 14 -30.88 6.45 -4.34
CA ARG A 14 -31.60 5.67 -3.35
C ARG A 14 -30.78 4.50 -2.80
N GLY A 15 -30.09 3.75 -3.63
CA GLY A 15 -29.21 2.66 -3.18
C GLY A 15 -28.02 3.12 -2.34
N MET A 16 -27.54 4.36 -2.54
CA MET A 16 -26.49 4.97 -1.72
C MET A 16 -26.99 5.42 -0.35
N SER A 17 -28.23 5.90 -0.25
CA SER A 17 -28.83 6.33 1.03
C SER A 17 -29.30 5.16 1.90
N GLU A 18 -29.64 4.03 1.30
CA GLU A 18 -30.08 2.81 1.96
C GLU A 18 -28.92 1.90 2.38
N SER A 19 -27.73 2.06 1.79
CA SER A 19 -26.52 1.31 2.20
C SER A 19 -26.12 1.64 3.64
N PRO A 20 -25.72 0.63 4.47
CA PRO A 20 -25.27 0.85 5.84
C PRO A 20 -23.95 1.64 5.95
N GLY A 21 -23.28 1.94 4.82
CA GLY A 21 -22.04 2.72 4.78
C GLY A 21 -21.72 3.28 3.40
N ARG A 22 -20.86 4.30 3.35
CA ARG A 22 -20.37 4.88 2.10
C ARG A 22 -19.02 4.32 1.71
N ARG A 23 -18.89 3.77 0.52
CA ARG A 23 -17.70 3.05 0.06
C ARG A 23 -16.53 4.00 -0.21
N ILE A 24 -15.39 3.65 0.39
CA ILE A 24 -14.06 4.18 0.04
C ILE A 24 -13.38 3.12 -0.83
N LYS A 25 -13.02 3.50 -2.05
CA LYS A 25 -12.29 2.65 -2.99
C LYS A 25 -11.27 3.51 -3.72
N ARG A 26 -10.05 3.56 -3.22
CA ARG A 26 -8.92 4.29 -3.82
C ARG A 26 -7.64 3.49 -3.70
N SER A 27 -6.72 3.71 -4.62
CA SER A 27 -5.40 3.07 -4.61
C SER A 27 -4.27 4.10 -4.54
N ILE A 28 -3.14 3.64 -4.01
CA ILE A 28 -1.86 4.34 -4.03
C ILE A 28 -0.89 3.44 -4.80
N ASN A 29 -0.16 4.02 -5.74
CA ASN A 29 0.81 3.29 -6.53
C ASN A 29 2.16 3.24 -5.80
N ILE A 30 2.60 2.04 -5.49
CA ILE A 30 3.90 1.80 -4.85
C ILE A 30 4.95 1.54 -5.94
N ASP A 31 6.12 2.15 -5.80
CA ASP A 31 7.26 1.87 -6.66
C ASP A 31 7.72 0.41 -6.48
N MET A 32 7.72 -0.34 -7.58
CA MET A 32 8.11 -1.77 -7.58
C MET A 32 9.55 -1.98 -7.09
N ASN A 33 10.45 -1.03 -7.33
CA ASN A 33 11.84 -1.12 -6.92
C ASN A 33 12.03 -1.03 -5.40
N SER A 34 11.03 -0.52 -4.69
CA SER A 34 11.05 -0.43 -3.23
C SER A 34 10.57 -1.72 -2.53
N VAL A 35 10.09 -2.70 -3.28
CA VAL A 35 9.57 -3.96 -2.72
C VAL A 35 10.71 -4.97 -2.55
N HIS A 36 10.89 -5.46 -1.33
CA HIS A 36 11.93 -6.45 -1.00
C HIS A 36 11.52 -7.33 0.18
N PHE A 37 12.30 -8.39 0.43
CA PHE A 37 12.14 -9.19 1.64
C PHE A 37 12.50 -8.38 2.89
N CYS A 38 11.80 -8.62 3.98
CA CYS A 38 12.12 -8.02 5.27
C CYS A 38 13.44 -8.57 5.82
N THR A 39 14.32 -7.68 6.26
CA THR A 39 15.49 -8.07 7.06
C THR A 39 15.07 -8.30 8.53
N PRO A 40 15.89 -9.03 9.33
CA PRO A 40 15.61 -9.19 10.76
C PRO A 40 15.45 -7.87 11.50
N GLU A 41 16.26 -6.85 11.16
CA GLU A 41 16.20 -5.52 11.77
C GLU A 41 14.86 -4.81 11.42
N MET A 42 14.36 -5.02 10.20
CA MET A 42 13.05 -4.49 9.79
C MET A 42 11.93 -5.16 10.58
N LEU A 43 11.97 -6.48 10.75
CA LEU A 43 10.97 -7.21 11.52
C LEU A 43 10.97 -6.76 12.99
N GLU A 44 12.14 -6.57 13.61
CA GLU A 44 12.26 -6.00 14.95
C GLU A 44 11.69 -4.58 15.05
N LYS A 45 11.90 -3.74 14.03
CA LYS A 45 11.26 -2.43 13.94
C LYS A 45 9.73 -2.55 13.86
N PHE A 46 9.23 -3.44 13.01
CA PHE A 46 7.79 -3.62 12.79
C PHE A 46 7.07 -4.21 14.00
N ARG A 47 7.72 -5.07 14.79
CA ARG A 47 7.19 -5.57 16.07
C ARG A 47 6.83 -4.47 17.06
N LYS A 48 7.50 -3.32 17.00
CA LYS A 48 7.20 -2.16 17.86
C LYS A 48 5.94 -1.41 17.44
N ILE A 49 5.36 -1.74 16.28
CA ILE A 49 4.09 -1.17 15.82
C ILE A 49 2.95 -1.98 16.45
N SER A 50 2.31 -1.42 17.46
CA SER A 50 1.28 -2.09 18.28
C SER A 50 0.15 -2.77 17.48
N LEU A 51 -0.19 -2.21 16.31
CA LEU A 51 -1.24 -2.76 15.45
C LEU A 51 -0.87 -4.08 14.77
N ILE A 52 0.42 -4.42 14.66
CA ILE A 52 0.89 -5.58 13.89
C ILE A 52 1.85 -6.49 14.64
N THR A 53 2.12 -6.24 15.92
CA THR A 53 3.04 -7.08 16.72
C THR A 53 2.65 -8.55 16.64
N ASP A 54 1.40 -8.87 16.95
CA ASP A 54 0.85 -10.23 16.91
C ASP A 54 0.89 -10.85 15.50
N TYR A 55 0.72 -10.03 14.46
CA TYR A 55 0.82 -10.49 13.08
C TYR A 55 2.25 -10.88 12.70
N ILE A 56 3.24 -10.05 13.09
CA ILE A 56 4.65 -10.32 12.78
C ILE A 56 5.06 -11.63 13.43
N ASP A 57 4.79 -11.81 14.73
CA ASP A 57 5.19 -13.00 15.47
C ASP A 57 4.51 -14.26 14.94
N GLY A 58 3.18 -14.22 14.74
CA GLY A 58 2.46 -15.36 14.20
C GLY A 58 2.86 -15.71 12.76
N LYS A 59 3.21 -14.68 11.95
CA LYS A 59 3.63 -14.92 10.58
C LYS A 59 5.05 -15.46 10.49
N GLU A 60 5.97 -15.04 11.36
CA GLU A 60 7.30 -15.63 11.42
C GLU A 60 7.22 -17.10 11.83
N GLN A 61 6.48 -17.41 12.89
CA GLN A 61 6.29 -18.80 13.31
C GLN A 61 5.75 -19.67 12.16
N GLU A 62 4.68 -19.22 11.47
CA GLU A 62 4.11 -19.95 10.30
C GLU A 62 5.16 -20.22 9.21
N LEU A 63 6.02 -19.23 8.95
CA LEU A 63 7.01 -19.32 7.87
C LEU A 63 8.19 -20.21 8.28
N ASP A 64 8.61 -20.13 9.53
CA ASP A 64 9.69 -20.96 10.06
C ASP A 64 9.26 -22.43 10.11
N GLU A 65 8.08 -22.74 10.65
CA GLU A 65 7.51 -24.09 10.62
C GLU A 65 7.44 -24.66 9.20
N TYR A 66 6.98 -23.86 8.23
CA TYR A 66 6.93 -24.28 6.82
C TYR A 66 8.34 -24.57 6.26
N ASN A 67 9.29 -23.70 6.51
CA ASN A 67 10.64 -23.83 5.99
C ASN A 67 11.38 -25.02 6.61
N GLU A 68 11.16 -25.30 7.91
CA GLU A 68 11.71 -26.46 8.60
C GLU A 68 11.10 -27.77 8.09
N GLU A 69 9.77 -27.84 7.95
CA GLU A 69 9.07 -29.03 7.44
C GLU A 69 9.56 -29.44 6.04
N HIS A 70 9.88 -28.44 5.21
CA HIS A 70 10.34 -28.67 3.83
C HIS A 70 11.88 -28.72 3.71
N HIS A 71 12.62 -28.70 4.82
CA HIS A 71 14.08 -28.71 4.86
C HIS A 71 14.73 -27.66 3.95
N ILE A 72 14.19 -26.44 3.98
CA ILE A 72 14.64 -25.33 3.14
C ILE A 72 16.00 -24.82 3.61
N ASP A 73 16.96 -24.74 2.67
CA ASP A 73 18.21 -24.02 2.90
C ASP A 73 17.96 -22.50 2.89
N SER A 74 17.86 -21.93 4.08
CA SER A 74 17.58 -20.51 4.28
C SER A 74 18.79 -19.59 4.09
N SER A 75 19.98 -20.13 3.76
CA SER A 75 21.18 -19.33 3.45
C SER A 75 21.00 -18.47 2.20
N ILE A 76 20.13 -18.89 1.30
CA ILE A 76 19.80 -18.17 0.07
C ILE A 76 18.40 -17.52 0.21
N TRP A 77 18.35 -16.21 0.02
CA TRP A 77 17.13 -15.41 0.27
C TRP A 77 15.91 -15.83 -0.54
N VAL A 78 16.07 -16.37 -1.74
CA VAL A 78 14.95 -16.81 -2.59
C VAL A 78 14.44 -18.20 -2.22
N ASN A 79 15.15 -18.94 -1.40
CA ASN A 79 14.69 -20.23 -0.92
C ASN A 79 13.67 -20.07 0.20
N GLY A 80 12.63 -20.87 0.16
CA GLY A 80 11.58 -20.89 1.16
C GLY A 80 10.67 -19.69 1.13
N ARG A 81 9.91 -19.53 2.21
CA ARG A 81 8.93 -18.46 2.38
C ARG A 81 9.43 -17.40 3.35
N ARG A 82 9.27 -16.14 2.99
CA ARG A 82 9.71 -14.99 3.80
C ARG A 82 8.68 -13.88 3.75
N GLN A 83 8.70 -13.01 4.74
CA GLN A 83 7.89 -11.78 4.73
C GLN A 83 8.50 -10.75 3.79
N THR A 84 7.64 -9.99 3.12
CA THR A 84 8.02 -8.82 2.34
C THR A 84 7.52 -7.55 3.03
N ASN A 85 8.25 -6.45 2.84
CA ASN A 85 7.85 -5.14 3.36
C ASN A 85 6.44 -4.74 2.88
N LEU A 86 6.11 -5.00 1.62
CA LEU A 86 4.78 -4.73 1.07
C LEU A 86 3.69 -5.63 1.70
N GLY A 87 4.02 -6.90 2.02
CA GLY A 87 3.10 -7.80 2.72
C GLY A 87 2.77 -7.32 4.12
N VAL A 88 3.79 -6.90 4.87
CA VAL A 88 3.64 -6.33 6.23
C VAL A 88 2.86 -5.01 6.17
N PHE A 89 3.16 -4.14 5.22
CA PHE A 89 2.44 -2.89 5.01
C PHE A 89 0.94 -3.12 4.75
N ARG A 90 0.57 -4.09 3.91
CA ARG A 90 -0.84 -4.43 3.68
C ARG A 90 -1.53 -4.93 4.96
N ALA A 91 -0.85 -5.76 5.74
CA ALA A 91 -1.39 -6.24 7.01
C ALA A 91 -1.60 -5.08 8.00
N TYR A 92 -0.66 -4.14 8.05
CA TYR A 92 -0.79 -2.90 8.81
C TYR A 92 -2.02 -2.09 8.37
N LEU A 93 -2.16 -1.84 7.07
CA LEU A 93 -3.28 -1.05 6.55
C LEU A 93 -4.65 -1.64 6.89
N VAL A 94 -4.82 -2.96 6.81
CA VAL A 94 -6.08 -3.62 7.18
C VAL A 94 -6.39 -3.38 8.66
N ARG A 95 -5.40 -3.52 9.55
CA ARG A 95 -5.58 -3.30 10.98
C ARG A 95 -5.81 -1.84 11.31
N TYR A 96 -5.09 -0.94 10.66
CA TYR A 96 -5.29 0.50 10.77
C TYR A 96 -6.72 0.89 10.41
N LEU A 97 -7.20 0.50 9.22
CA LEU A 97 -8.58 0.79 8.81
C LEU A 97 -9.61 0.24 9.79
N ARG A 98 -9.38 -0.97 10.31
CA ARG A 98 -10.26 -1.58 11.31
C ARG A 98 -10.17 -0.92 12.69
N SER A 99 -9.12 -0.22 13.03
CA SER A 99 -8.99 0.52 14.30
C SER A 99 -9.76 1.84 14.30
N LEU A 100 -10.04 2.41 13.11
CA LEU A 100 -10.73 3.68 12.98
C LEU A 100 -12.22 3.55 13.33
N PRO A 101 -12.78 4.39 14.21
CA PRO A 101 -14.20 4.36 14.57
C PRO A 101 -15.13 4.73 13.41
N GLU A 102 -14.65 5.55 12.47
CA GLU A 102 -15.39 6.01 11.29
C GLU A 102 -15.52 4.93 10.21
N VAL A 103 -14.73 3.86 10.28
CA VAL A 103 -14.78 2.74 9.34
C VAL A 103 -15.73 1.66 9.89
N SER A 104 -16.69 1.27 9.06
CA SER A 104 -17.66 0.22 9.41
C SER A 104 -16.96 -1.10 9.75
N LYS A 105 -17.35 -1.70 10.89
CA LYS A 105 -16.84 -3.01 11.35
C LYS A 105 -17.60 -4.18 10.74
N GLU A 106 -18.81 -3.93 10.25
CA GLU A 106 -19.72 -4.95 9.71
C GLU A 106 -19.52 -5.17 8.21
N LEU A 107 -19.10 -4.12 7.50
CA LEU A 107 -18.91 -4.18 6.07
C LEU A 107 -17.49 -4.62 5.70
N VAL A 108 -17.34 -5.03 4.45
CA VAL A 108 -16.04 -5.50 3.92
C VAL A 108 -14.97 -4.42 4.08
N CYS A 109 -13.86 -4.82 4.71
CA CYS A 109 -12.66 -4.00 4.80
C CYS A 109 -11.47 -4.85 4.35
N MET A 110 -10.85 -4.47 3.25
CA MET A 110 -9.69 -5.16 2.69
C MET A 110 -8.70 -4.19 2.06
N VAL A 111 -7.46 -4.63 1.98
CA VAL A 111 -6.39 -3.98 1.22
C VAL A 111 -5.82 -5.02 0.26
N ARG A 112 -5.81 -4.70 -1.02
CA ARG A 112 -5.40 -5.64 -2.06
C ARG A 112 -4.45 -5.02 -3.07
N HIS A 113 -3.64 -5.87 -3.69
CA HIS A 113 -2.93 -5.51 -4.92
C HIS A 113 -3.90 -5.50 -6.08
N LEU A 114 -3.77 -4.50 -6.94
CA LEU A 114 -4.27 -4.61 -8.31
C LEU A 114 -3.11 -5.03 -9.22
N GLN A 115 -3.42 -5.22 -10.50
CA GLN A 115 -2.40 -5.57 -11.49
C GLN A 115 -1.32 -4.49 -11.55
N PRO A 116 -0.03 -4.84 -11.48
CA PRO A 116 1.06 -3.90 -11.71
C PRO A 116 0.93 -3.19 -13.07
N THR A 117 1.31 -1.93 -13.08
CA THR A 117 1.27 -1.07 -14.27
C THR A 117 2.64 -0.41 -14.47
N ASP A 118 2.79 0.36 -15.55
CA ASP A 118 3.94 1.23 -15.79
C ASP A 118 4.12 2.33 -14.71
N THR A 119 3.06 2.60 -13.94
CA THR A 119 3.07 3.53 -12.81
C THR A 119 3.15 2.83 -11.44
N GLY A 120 3.70 1.61 -11.38
CA GLY A 120 3.94 0.88 -10.14
C GLY A 120 2.85 -0.14 -9.79
N ILE A 121 2.83 -0.56 -8.52
CA ILE A 121 1.86 -1.52 -7.97
C ILE A 121 0.74 -0.75 -7.26
N PRO A 122 -0.50 -0.74 -7.78
CA PRO A 122 -1.60 -0.11 -7.09
C PRO A 122 -2.02 -0.95 -5.87
N ILE A 123 -1.95 -0.36 -4.69
CA ILE A 123 -2.48 -0.91 -3.45
C ILE A 123 -3.82 -0.25 -3.19
N GLU A 124 -4.90 -1.00 -3.39
CA GLU A 124 -6.27 -0.49 -3.23
C GLU A 124 -6.75 -0.69 -1.80
N LEU A 125 -7.19 0.41 -1.19
CA LEU A 125 -7.93 0.41 0.05
C LEU A 125 -9.43 0.33 -0.29
N TYR A 126 -10.08 -0.73 0.20
CA TYR A 126 -11.50 -0.97 -0.01
C TYR A 126 -12.19 -1.13 1.35
N CYS A 127 -12.92 -0.14 1.76
CA CYS A 127 -13.65 -0.14 3.02
C CYS A 127 -14.91 0.73 2.93
N PHE A 128 -15.65 0.83 4.03
CA PHE A 128 -16.86 1.64 4.08
C PHE A 128 -16.80 2.56 5.29
N SER A 129 -17.04 3.84 5.07
CA SER A 129 -17.30 4.80 6.15
C SER A 129 -18.70 4.56 6.71
N SER A 130 -18.82 4.56 8.04
CA SER A 130 -20.12 4.59 8.73
C SER A 130 -20.84 5.94 8.58
N ASN A 131 -20.08 7.00 8.32
CA ASN A 131 -20.62 8.33 8.11
C ASN A 131 -20.99 8.54 6.63
N LYS A 132 -22.24 8.99 6.39
CA LYS A 132 -22.79 9.20 5.06
C LYS A 132 -22.83 10.67 4.65
N VAL A 133 -22.64 11.60 5.58
CA VAL A 133 -22.59 13.04 5.30
C VAL A 133 -21.42 13.32 4.39
N TRP A 134 -21.65 13.93 3.25
CA TRP A 134 -20.63 14.05 2.20
C TRP A 134 -19.36 14.75 2.67
N VAL A 135 -19.49 15.90 3.29
CA VAL A 135 -18.32 16.68 3.75
C VAL A 135 -17.50 15.90 4.77
N GLU A 136 -18.16 15.24 5.72
CA GLU A 136 -17.48 14.42 6.73
C GLU A 136 -16.83 13.17 6.11
N TYR A 137 -17.50 12.51 5.16
CA TYR A 137 -16.96 11.39 4.42
C TYR A 137 -15.68 11.78 3.65
N GLU A 138 -15.65 12.93 2.98
CA GLU A 138 -14.44 13.39 2.27
C GLU A 138 -13.31 13.72 3.26
N GLY A 139 -13.64 14.28 4.44
CA GLY A 139 -12.65 14.47 5.52
C GLY A 139 -12.06 13.16 6.00
N ILE A 140 -12.89 12.18 6.37
CA ILE A 140 -12.45 10.84 6.80
C ILE A 140 -11.54 10.20 5.73
N GLN A 141 -11.94 10.31 4.47
CA GLN A 141 -11.16 9.76 3.37
C GLN A 141 -9.81 10.46 3.22
N ALA A 142 -9.76 11.79 3.35
CA ALA A 142 -8.53 12.55 3.30
C ALA A 142 -7.60 12.15 4.45
N ASP A 143 -8.08 12.11 5.70
CA ASP A 143 -7.29 11.74 6.88
C ASP A 143 -6.70 10.32 6.75
N ILE A 144 -7.47 9.37 6.21
CA ILE A 144 -6.98 8.01 5.95
C ILE A 144 -5.80 8.06 4.96
N PHE A 145 -5.94 8.78 3.85
CA PHE A 145 -4.90 8.81 2.80
C PHE A 145 -3.68 9.62 3.21
N ASP A 146 -3.84 10.70 3.96
CA ASP A 146 -2.72 11.47 4.53
C ASP A 146 -1.89 10.58 5.46
N HIS A 147 -2.54 9.84 6.36
CA HIS A 147 -1.85 8.89 7.22
C HIS A 147 -1.14 7.79 6.42
N VAL A 148 -1.83 7.17 5.45
CA VAL A 148 -1.25 6.10 4.63
C VAL A 148 -0.01 6.59 3.87
N LEU A 149 -0.06 7.77 3.26
CA LEU A 149 1.09 8.36 2.57
C LEU A 149 2.26 8.64 3.52
N ALA A 150 1.97 9.12 4.73
CA ALA A 150 2.99 9.43 5.73
C ALA A 150 3.72 8.18 6.26
N VAL A 151 3.04 7.03 6.35
CA VAL A 151 3.64 5.81 6.90
C VAL A 151 4.36 4.93 5.87
N ILE A 152 4.12 5.10 4.57
CA ILE A 152 4.76 4.30 3.51
C ILE A 152 6.28 4.19 3.69
N PRO A 153 7.04 5.30 3.93
CA PRO A 153 8.49 5.24 4.09
C PRO A 153 8.93 4.42 5.31
N GLU A 154 8.10 4.34 6.37
CA GLU A 154 8.39 3.56 7.57
C GLU A 154 8.52 2.05 7.28
N PHE A 155 7.87 1.58 6.21
CA PHE A 155 7.94 0.22 5.72
C PHE A 155 9.03 0.01 4.65
N GLY A 156 9.90 1.02 4.42
CA GLY A 156 10.91 0.96 3.38
C GLY A 156 10.32 0.97 1.97
N LEU A 157 9.11 1.48 1.82
CA LEU A 157 8.40 1.61 0.56
C LEU A 157 8.46 3.05 0.04
N SER A 158 8.30 3.21 -1.26
CA SER A 158 8.20 4.52 -1.93
C SER A 158 6.93 4.57 -2.77
N VAL A 159 6.30 5.74 -2.83
CA VAL A 159 5.20 6.00 -3.76
C VAL A 159 5.79 6.23 -5.15
N PHE A 160 5.20 5.62 -6.17
CA PHE A 160 5.59 5.91 -7.54
C PHE A 160 5.22 7.35 -7.90
N GLN A 161 6.19 8.06 -8.44
CA GLN A 161 6.00 9.42 -8.97
C GLN A 161 6.74 9.54 -10.31
N ASN A 162 6.13 10.24 -11.26
CA ASN A 162 6.82 10.59 -12.47
C ASN A 162 7.95 11.58 -12.17
N VAL A 163 9.05 11.47 -12.91
CA VAL A 163 10.20 12.38 -12.78
C VAL A 163 9.75 13.82 -13.00
N SER A 164 9.96 14.65 -12.00
CA SER A 164 9.63 16.07 -12.05
C SER A 164 10.82 16.91 -12.57
N GLY A 165 10.55 18.14 -12.99
CA GLY A 165 11.62 19.06 -13.38
C GLY A 165 12.59 19.39 -12.22
N ALA A 166 12.16 19.23 -10.96
CA ALA A 166 13.03 19.38 -9.79
C ALA A 166 14.01 18.20 -9.66
N ASP A 167 13.55 16.98 -9.94
CA ASP A 167 14.39 15.78 -9.90
C ASP A 167 15.48 15.84 -10.95
N LEU A 168 15.14 16.31 -12.17
CA LEU A 168 16.10 16.50 -13.26
C LEU A 168 17.18 17.53 -12.88
N LYS A 169 16.79 18.64 -12.24
CA LYS A 169 17.77 19.64 -11.75
C LYS A 169 18.73 19.04 -10.73
N ASN A 170 18.23 18.22 -9.81
CA ASN A 170 19.05 17.56 -8.79
C ASN A 170 20.03 16.54 -9.38
N ILE A 171 19.66 15.88 -10.48
CA ILE A 171 20.55 14.95 -11.21
C ILE A 171 21.67 15.75 -11.90
N ILE A 172 21.34 16.84 -12.57
CA ILE A 172 22.33 17.68 -13.28
C ILE A 172 23.35 18.28 -12.31
N ILE A 173 22.94 18.70 -11.12
CA ILE A 173 23.84 19.26 -10.09
C ILE A 173 24.80 18.19 -9.53
N LYS A 174 24.42 16.92 -9.51
CA LYS A 174 25.24 15.80 -9.01
C LYS A 174 26.20 15.21 -10.04
N LEU A 175 26.08 15.55 -11.31
CA LEU A 175 27.05 15.15 -12.31
C LEU A 175 28.35 15.91 -12.08
N PRO A 176 29.53 15.25 -11.97
CA PRO A 176 30.80 15.95 -11.86
C PRO A 176 31.02 16.78 -13.12
N VAL A 177 31.22 18.07 -12.94
CA VAL A 177 31.57 19.01 -14.01
C VAL A 177 32.92 18.56 -14.62
N GLY A 178 32.82 17.98 -15.79
CA GLY A 178 33.83 17.86 -16.82
C GLY A 178 35.29 17.58 -16.44
N SER A 179 35.75 16.37 -16.72
CA SER A 179 37.09 16.20 -17.27
C SER A 179 37.11 16.76 -18.71
N GLN A 180 37.80 17.86 -18.92
CA GLN A 180 38.10 18.34 -20.26
C GLN A 180 38.85 17.24 -21.04
N PRO A 181 38.56 17.01 -22.32
CA PRO A 181 39.38 16.13 -23.13
C PRO A 181 40.79 16.73 -23.20
N SER A 182 41.77 15.97 -22.72
CA SER A 182 43.18 16.27 -22.94
C SER A 182 43.44 16.29 -24.44
N GLU A 183 43.81 17.45 -24.93
CA GLU A 183 44.36 17.61 -26.31
C GLU A 183 45.57 16.69 -26.41
N CYS A 184 45.46 15.66 -27.25
CA CYS A 184 46.59 14.92 -27.78
C CYS A 184 47.16 15.72 -28.96
N PHE A 185 48.36 16.23 -28.80
CA PHE A 185 49.23 16.57 -29.88
C PHE A 185 49.99 15.34 -30.36
#